data_521e25a7b1bfc56ff08d538d5cf08a69
#
_entry.id   521e25a7b1bfc56ff08d538d5cf08a69
#
_cell.length_a   1.000
_cell.length_b   1.000
_cell.length_c   1.000
_cell.angle_alpha   90.00
_cell.angle_beta   90.00
_cell.angle_gamma   90.00
#
_symmetry.space_group_name_H-M   'P 1'
#
loop_
_entity.id
_entity.type
_entity.pdbx_description
1 polymer ?
#
loop_
_entity_poly.entity_id
_entity_poly.type
_entity_poly.pdbx_seq_one_letter_code
_entity_poly.pdbx_strand_id
1 'polypeptide(L)'
;MASSLTDPSAWGSGNENGFPSIGILETNGWTSGMVACDAMAKSANVSVIQAEWNDMLGAVIKISGSPSDVQSAIEAGTQAAHTMQQYRASHFIHSPDRDALRAIISPSEFNALIEQAVVKFPLSEQEIMSSSNGHALGFIETQGFTAVFEAIDTACKAAS
;
A
#
# COMPACT_ATOMS: atom_id res chain seq x y z
N MET A 1 -19.24 -5.32 5.35
CA MET A 1 -19.37 -5.57 3.89
C MET A 1 -18.10 -5.09 3.18
N ALA A 2 -17.01 -5.87 3.28
CA ALA A 2 -15.76 -5.60 2.57
C ALA A 2 -15.77 -6.36 1.23
N SER A 3 -16.64 -6.00 0.30
CA SER A 3 -16.91 -6.88 -0.85
C SER A 3 -16.69 -6.27 -2.23
N SER A 4 -16.28 -5.01 -2.37
CA SER A 4 -16.22 -4.44 -3.71
C SER A 4 -14.83 -4.33 -4.34
N LEU A 5 -13.76 -4.28 -3.55
CA LEU A 5 -12.41 -4.11 -4.10
C LEU A 5 -11.64 -5.43 -4.33
N THR A 6 -12.06 -6.51 -3.67
CA THR A 6 -11.46 -7.85 -3.87
C THR A 6 -12.18 -8.69 -4.91
N ASP A 7 -13.37 -8.24 -5.36
CA ASP A 7 -14.09 -8.88 -6.44
C ASP A 7 -13.72 -8.22 -7.77
N PRO A 8 -12.99 -8.91 -8.66
CA PRO A 8 -12.69 -8.40 -10.00
C PRO A 8 -13.95 -8.06 -10.82
N SER A 9 -15.12 -8.58 -10.43
CA SER A 9 -16.40 -8.23 -11.04
C SER A 9 -16.91 -6.84 -10.61
N ALA A 10 -16.47 -6.34 -9.45
CA ALA A 10 -16.82 -5.01 -8.97
C ALA A 10 -16.07 -3.88 -9.71
N TRP A 11 -15.04 -4.22 -10.50
CA TRP A 11 -14.28 -3.26 -11.31
C TRP A 11 -14.94 -2.97 -12.67
N GLY A 12 -16.22 -3.33 -12.79
CA GLY A 12 -17.05 -3.12 -13.98
C GLY A 12 -16.78 -4.16 -15.06
N SER A 13 -17.84 -4.66 -15.66
CA SER A 13 -17.78 -5.24 -17.01
C SER A 13 -17.18 -4.13 -17.89
N GLY A 14 -15.92 -4.31 -18.30
CA GLY A 14 -15.12 -3.30 -18.98
C GLY A 14 -15.98 -2.34 -19.78
N ASN A 15 -15.99 -1.08 -19.39
CA ASN A 15 -16.44 -0.03 -20.28
C ASN A 15 -15.67 -0.19 -21.58
N GLU A 16 -16.20 0.30 -22.68
CA GLU A 16 -15.55 0.30 -24.02
C GLU A 16 -14.11 0.87 -23.98
N ASN A 17 -13.65 1.40 -22.85
CA ASN A 17 -12.35 2.01 -22.57
C ASN A 17 -11.33 1.09 -21.86
N GLY A 18 -11.62 -0.21 -21.65
CA GLY A 18 -10.69 -1.16 -21.03
C GLY A 18 -10.65 -1.12 -19.49
N PHE A 19 -9.77 -1.95 -18.89
CA PHE A 19 -9.53 -1.96 -17.45
C PHE A 19 -8.70 -0.74 -17.01
N PRO A 20 -8.87 -0.25 -15.76
CA PRO A 20 -8.03 0.83 -15.25
C PRO A 20 -6.55 0.44 -15.27
N SER A 21 -5.68 1.41 -15.43
CA SER A 21 -4.25 1.19 -15.30
C SER A 21 -3.91 0.76 -13.88
N ILE A 22 -2.87 -0.06 -13.77
CA ILE A 22 -2.36 -0.57 -12.49
C ILE A 22 -0.95 -0.06 -12.27
N GLY A 23 -0.68 0.44 -11.07
CA GLY A 23 0.66 0.75 -10.60
C GLY A 23 1.06 -0.19 -9.47
N ILE A 24 2.31 -0.61 -9.48
CA ILE A 24 2.90 -1.47 -8.46
C ILE A 24 4.21 -0.84 -8.02
N LEU A 25 4.39 -0.71 -6.71
CA LEU A 25 5.63 -0.22 -6.11
C LEU A 25 6.04 -1.16 -4.98
N GLU A 26 7.31 -1.53 -4.97
CA GLU A 26 7.93 -2.43 -3.99
C GLU A 26 9.03 -1.71 -3.22
N THR A 27 9.05 -1.92 -1.90
CA THR A 27 10.05 -1.37 -0.98
C THR A 27 10.70 -2.46 -0.14
N ASN A 28 11.90 -2.17 0.40
CA ASN A 28 12.61 -3.09 1.29
C ASN A 28 12.10 -3.06 2.74
N GLY A 29 11.33 -2.04 3.15
CA GLY A 29 10.73 -1.90 4.48
C GLY A 29 9.24 -1.60 4.39
N TRP A 30 8.49 -1.98 5.41
CA TRP A 30 7.06 -1.69 5.51
C TRP A 30 6.80 -0.20 5.65
N THR A 31 7.53 0.47 6.55
CA THR A 31 7.39 1.92 6.81
C THR A 31 7.57 2.74 5.54
N SER A 32 8.59 2.43 4.75
CA SER A 32 8.83 3.12 3.48
C SER A 32 7.73 2.87 2.45
N GLY A 33 7.14 1.67 2.46
CA GLY A 33 5.96 1.35 1.66
C GLY A 33 4.76 2.21 2.04
N MET A 34 4.49 2.41 3.31
CA MET A 34 3.38 3.24 3.78
C MET A 34 3.58 4.72 3.44
N VAL A 35 4.81 5.24 3.60
CA VAL A 35 5.15 6.62 3.20
C VAL A 35 5.00 6.80 1.68
N ALA A 36 5.46 5.83 0.89
CA ALA A 36 5.30 5.86 -0.56
C ALA A 36 3.81 5.76 -0.96
N CYS A 37 3.03 4.93 -0.28
CA CYS A 37 1.58 4.80 -0.49
C CYS A 37 0.85 6.13 -0.25
N ASP A 38 1.16 6.83 0.85
CA ASP A 38 0.61 8.15 1.15
C ASP A 38 1.00 9.19 0.10
N ALA A 39 2.27 9.19 -0.34
CA ALA A 39 2.73 10.07 -1.40
C ALA A 39 2.00 9.82 -2.74
N MET A 40 1.80 8.56 -3.11
CA MET A 40 1.03 8.18 -4.30
C MET A 40 -0.41 8.67 -4.23
N ALA A 41 -1.10 8.41 -3.12
CA ALA A 41 -2.51 8.77 -2.93
C ALA A 41 -2.73 10.30 -2.90
N LYS A 42 -1.74 11.08 -2.44
CA LYS A 42 -1.79 12.55 -2.40
C LYS A 42 -1.43 13.22 -3.73
N SER A 43 -0.65 12.56 -4.58
CA SER A 43 -0.13 13.15 -5.82
C SER A 43 -1.09 13.09 -7.00
N ALA A 44 -2.03 12.14 -7.03
CA ALA A 44 -2.92 11.92 -8.16
C ALA A 44 -4.22 11.22 -7.72
N ASN A 45 -5.22 11.23 -8.60
CA ASN A 45 -6.51 10.59 -8.35
C ASN A 45 -6.43 9.07 -8.59
N VAL A 46 -5.84 8.38 -7.65
CA VAL A 46 -5.68 6.91 -7.67
C VAL A 46 -6.38 6.27 -6.49
N SER A 47 -6.78 5.01 -6.67
CA SER A 47 -7.29 4.16 -5.61
C SER A 47 -6.21 3.15 -5.19
N VAL A 48 -5.93 3.09 -3.90
CA VAL A 48 -5.09 2.01 -3.36
C VAL A 48 -5.93 0.73 -3.37
N ILE A 49 -5.41 -0.32 -4.02
CA ILE A 49 -6.08 -1.63 -4.09
C ILE A 49 -5.76 -2.43 -2.84
N GLN A 50 -4.47 -2.60 -2.58
CA GLN A 50 -3.95 -3.37 -1.45
C GLN A 50 -2.49 -3.04 -1.18
N ALA A 51 -2.06 -3.32 0.05
CA ALA A 51 -0.67 -3.38 0.44
C ALA A 51 -0.39 -4.75 1.04
N GLU A 52 0.69 -5.38 0.64
CA GLU A 52 1.06 -6.71 1.13
C GLU A 52 2.53 -6.77 1.52
N TRP A 53 2.85 -7.67 2.44
CA TRP A 53 4.23 -7.98 2.78
C TRP A 53 4.89 -8.73 1.62
N ASN A 54 6.13 -8.37 1.31
CA ASN A 54 6.96 -9.16 0.39
C ASN A 54 7.90 -10.10 1.18
N ASP A 55 8.60 -10.98 0.47
CA ASP A 55 9.52 -11.99 1.06
C ASP A 55 10.69 -11.36 1.83
N MET A 56 10.95 -10.06 1.64
CA MET A 56 12.08 -9.32 2.21
C MET A 56 11.66 -8.41 3.38
N LEU A 57 10.49 -8.66 3.96
CA LEU A 57 9.89 -7.85 5.02
C LEU A 57 9.59 -6.39 4.60
N GLY A 58 9.52 -6.15 3.33
CA GLY A 58 9.08 -4.88 2.75
C GLY A 58 7.62 -4.91 2.35
N ALA A 59 7.20 -3.92 1.58
CA ALA A 59 5.83 -3.80 1.11
C ALA A 59 5.72 -3.81 -0.41
N VAL A 60 4.66 -4.42 -0.93
CA VAL A 60 4.17 -4.24 -2.29
C VAL A 60 2.88 -3.44 -2.23
N ILE A 61 2.87 -2.26 -2.83
CA ILE A 61 1.70 -1.39 -2.92
C ILE A 61 1.13 -1.48 -4.31
N LYS A 62 -0.17 -1.71 -4.41
CA LYS A 62 -0.90 -1.78 -5.69
C LYS A 62 -1.95 -0.68 -5.74
N ILE A 63 -1.95 0.10 -6.81
CA ILE A 63 -2.87 1.21 -7.05
C ILE A 63 -3.54 1.06 -8.41
N SER A 64 -4.69 1.70 -8.58
CA SER A 64 -5.40 1.80 -9.86
C SER A 64 -5.90 3.21 -10.12
N GLY A 65 -6.09 3.55 -11.40
CA GLY A 65 -6.58 4.85 -11.82
C GLY A 65 -6.50 5.05 -13.33
N SER A 66 -6.60 6.30 -13.77
CA SER A 66 -6.31 6.64 -15.17
C SER A 66 -4.82 6.44 -15.48
N PRO A 67 -4.43 6.24 -16.76
CA PRO A 67 -3.02 6.08 -17.12
C PRO A 67 -2.11 7.19 -16.61
N SER A 68 -2.53 8.44 -16.73
CA SER A 68 -1.77 9.62 -16.28
C SER A 68 -1.68 9.71 -14.74
N ASP A 69 -2.78 9.39 -14.05
CA ASP A 69 -2.80 9.43 -12.59
C ASP A 69 -1.91 8.34 -11.99
N VAL A 70 -1.99 7.11 -12.53
CA VAL A 70 -1.15 6.00 -12.08
C VAL A 70 0.32 6.29 -12.32
N GLN A 71 0.68 6.85 -13.48
CA GLN A 71 2.06 7.24 -13.77
C GLN A 71 2.56 8.28 -12.76
N SER A 72 1.82 9.37 -12.56
CA SER A 72 2.19 10.44 -11.62
C SER A 72 2.30 9.92 -10.19
N ALA A 73 1.38 9.05 -9.77
CA ALA A 73 1.42 8.43 -8.45
C ALA A 73 2.66 7.54 -8.26
N ILE A 74 2.97 6.68 -9.23
CA ILE A 74 4.17 5.81 -9.17
C ILE A 74 5.45 6.65 -9.13
N GLU A 75 5.54 7.75 -9.88
CA GLU A 75 6.69 8.65 -9.82
C GLU A 75 6.86 9.25 -8.42
N ALA A 76 5.77 9.75 -7.81
CA ALA A 76 5.79 10.31 -6.45
C ALA A 76 6.17 9.27 -5.38
N GLY A 77 5.57 8.08 -5.44
CA GLY A 77 5.89 6.98 -4.52
C GLY A 77 7.34 6.50 -4.66
N THR A 78 7.83 6.39 -5.89
CA THR A 78 9.22 6.04 -6.20
C THR A 78 10.19 7.06 -5.59
N GLN A 79 9.91 8.34 -5.73
CA GLN A 79 10.73 9.41 -5.16
C GLN A 79 10.74 9.34 -3.61
N ALA A 80 9.59 9.08 -3.00
CA ALA A 80 9.51 8.92 -1.55
C ALA A 80 10.33 7.72 -1.05
N ALA A 81 10.22 6.57 -1.73
CA ALA A 81 10.97 5.37 -1.40
C ALA A 81 12.49 5.55 -1.60
N HIS A 82 12.91 6.26 -2.64
CA HIS A 82 14.33 6.62 -2.86
C HIS A 82 14.86 7.53 -1.75
N THR A 83 14.09 8.53 -1.32
CA THR A 83 14.49 9.42 -0.22
C THR A 83 14.77 8.65 1.07
N MET A 84 14.02 7.58 1.32
CA MET A 84 14.22 6.68 2.45
C MET A 84 15.28 5.60 2.19
N GLN A 85 15.89 5.53 1.01
CA GLN A 85 16.85 4.50 0.58
C GLN A 85 16.28 3.07 0.64
N GLN A 86 14.98 2.94 0.45
CA GLN A 86 14.26 1.66 0.56
C GLN A 86 13.52 1.27 -0.74
N TYR A 87 13.76 1.99 -1.83
CA TYR A 87 13.20 1.64 -3.14
C TYR A 87 13.74 0.29 -3.62
N ARG A 88 12.86 -0.56 -4.14
CA ARG A 88 13.22 -1.84 -4.74
C ARG A 88 12.85 -1.90 -6.23
N ALA A 89 11.58 -1.72 -6.53
CA ALA A 89 11.06 -1.76 -7.88
C ALA A 89 9.76 -0.98 -8.00
N SER A 90 9.46 -0.48 -9.18
CA SER A 90 8.13 0.06 -9.50
C SER A 90 7.84 -0.07 -10.98
N HIS A 91 6.59 -0.25 -11.31
CA HIS A 91 6.11 -0.25 -12.69
C HIS A 91 4.64 0.11 -12.75
N PHE A 92 4.18 0.51 -13.93
CA PHE A 92 2.76 0.68 -14.21
C PHE A 92 2.38 0.02 -15.53
N ILE A 93 1.14 -0.46 -15.60
CA ILE A 93 0.57 -1.17 -16.75
C ILE A 93 -0.65 -0.39 -17.19
N HIS A 94 -0.61 0.25 -18.35
CA HIS A 94 -1.69 1.12 -18.83
C HIS A 94 -3.00 0.37 -19.10
N SER A 95 -2.92 -0.83 -19.60
CA SER A 95 -4.09 -1.65 -19.95
C SER A 95 -3.76 -3.10 -19.63
N PRO A 96 -3.89 -3.50 -18.36
CA PRO A 96 -3.59 -4.87 -17.95
C PRO A 96 -4.53 -5.85 -18.63
N ASP A 97 -3.99 -7.00 -19.04
CA ASP A 97 -4.78 -8.13 -19.46
C ASP A 97 -5.67 -8.61 -18.30
N ARG A 98 -6.87 -9.11 -18.62
CA ARG A 98 -7.84 -9.53 -17.62
C ARG A 98 -7.33 -10.66 -16.72
N ASP A 99 -6.65 -11.63 -17.30
CA ASP A 99 -6.15 -12.78 -16.56
C ASP A 99 -4.91 -12.40 -15.75
N ALA A 100 -4.05 -11.52 -16.29
CA ALA A 100 -2.93 -10.93 -15.56
C ALA A 100 -3.44 -10.10 -14.35
N LEU A 101 -4.50 -9.32 -14.53
CA LEU A 101 -5.10 -8.54 -13.43
C LEU A 101 -5.58 -9.43 -12.29
N ARG A 102 -6.19 -10.59 -12.59
CA ARG A 102 -6.60 -11.57 -11.57
C ARG A 102 -5.42 -12.17 -10.81
N ALA A 103 -4.28 -12.33 -11.48
CA ALA A 103 -3.06 -12.84 -10.85
C ALA A 103 -2.33 -11.77 -10.02
N ILE A 104 -2.48 -10.49 -10.37
CA ILE A 104 -1.87 -9.37 -9.64
C ILE A 104 -2.53 -9.15 -8.27
N ILE A 105 -3.83 -9.42 -8.15
CA ILE A 105 -4.59 -9.20 -6.92
C ILE A 105 -4.51 -10.42 -6.03
N SER A 106 -3.90 -10.25 -4.87
CA SER A 106 -3.77 -11.31 -3.87
C SER A 106 -5.06 -11.47 -3.07
N PRO A 107 -5.47 -12.71 -2.74
CA PRO A 107 -6.56 -12.93 -1.80
C PRO A 107 -6.19 -12.44 -0.41
N SER A 108 -7.21 -12.28 0.46
CA SER A 108 -6.95 -12.05 1.88
C SER A 108 -6.16 -13.23 2.48
N GLU A 109 -5.06 -12.91 3.13
CA GLU A 109 -4.19 -13.89 3.75
C GLU A 109 -3.84 -13.46 5.17
N PHE A 110 -3.92 -14.43 6.12
CA PHE A 110 -3.53 -14.26 7.50
C PHE A 110 -2.40 -15.21 7.84
N ASN A 111 -1.29 -14.68 8.34
CA ASN A 111 -0.17 -15.47 8.80
C ASN A 111 -0.26 -15.68 10.32
N ALA A 112 -0.59 -16.90 10.72
CA ALA A 112 -0.76 -17.26 12.13
C ALA A 112 0.54 -17.23 12.96
N LEU A 113 1.72 -17.30 12.31
CA LEU A 113 3.00 -17.26 13.02
C LEU A 113 3.35 -15.87 13.54
N ILE A 114 2.89 -14.84 12.85
CA ILE A 114 3.10 -13.44 13.24
C ILE A 114 1.78 -12.75 13.65
N GLU A 115 0.68 -13.51 13.69
CA GLU A 115 -0.66 -13.05 14.06
C GLU A 115 -1.11 -11.80 13.29
N GLN A 116 -0.78 -11.72 12.00
CA GLN A 116 -1.08 -10.57 11.16
C GLN A 116 -1.68 -10.94 9.81
N ALA A 117 -2.52 -10.04 9.30
CA ALA A 117 -2.91 -10.07 7.90
C ALA A 117 -1.71 -9.68 7.04
N VAL A 118 -1.32 -10.57 6.13
CA VAL A 118 -0.22 -10.35 5.17
C VAL A 118 -0.66 -9.41 4.05
N VAL A 119 -1.89 -9.57 3.60
CA VAL A 119 -2.52 -8.70 2.60
C VAL A 119 -3.46 -7.73 3.32
N LYS A 120 -3.23 -6.44 3.15
CA LYS A 120 -4.01 -5.36 3.75
C LYS A 120 -4.81 -4.64 2.66
N PHE A 121 -6.07 -4.40 2.95
CA PHE A 121 -6.98 -3.63 2.10
C PHE A 121 -7.24 -2.26 2.72
N PRO A 122 -7.54 -1.24 1.92
CA PRO A 122 -7.96 0.05 2.44
C PRO A 122 -9.17 -0.09 3.37
N LEU A 123 -9.15 0.65 4.47
CA LEU A 123 -10.30 0.76 5.37
C LEU A 123 -11.42 1.54 4.67
N SER A 124 -12.66 1.20 5.00
CA SER A 124 -13.82 1.99 4.57
C SER A 124 -13.80 3.37 5.25
N GLU A 125 -14.47 4.36 4.64
CA GLU A 125 -14.59 5.70 5.23
C GLU A 125 -15.16 5.67 6.66
N GLN A 126 -16.10 4.77 6.94
CA GLN A 126 -16.67 4.61 8.28
C GLN A 126 -15.66 4.10 9.29
N GLU A 127 -14.78 3.17 8.91
CA GLU A 127 -13.69 2.66 9.75
C GLU A 127 -12.64 3.74 10.00
N ILE A 128 -12.28 4.52 8.98
CA ILE A 128 -11.35 5.65 9.10
C ILE A 128 -11.93 6.70 10.06
N MET A 129 -13.18 7.12 9.88
CA MET A 129 -13.82 8.13 10.73
C MET A 129 -13.98 7.67 12.17
N SER A 130 -14.15 6.38 12.41
CA SER A 130 -14.24 5.84 13.77
C SER A 130 -12.88 5.73 14.47
N SER A 131 -11.79 5.64 13.72
CA SER A 131 -10.43 5.46 14.23
C SER A 131 -9.60 6.75 14.24
N SER A 132 -9.96 7.77 13.44
CA SER A 132 -9.17 9.00 13.33
C SER A 132 -9.62 10.05 14.35
N ASN A 133 -8.77 10.32 15.33
CA ASN A 133 -8.94 11.44 16.26
C ASN A 133 -8.23 12.73 15.76
N GLY A 134 -7.88 12.82 14.48
CA GLY A 134 -7.16 13.96 13.91
C GLY A 134 -5.69 14.06 14.31
N HIS A 135 -5.11 12.99 14.85
CA HIS A 135 -3.70 12.94 15.23
C HIS A 135 -2.80 12.46 14.09
N ALA A 136 -1.56 12.89 14.10
CA ALA A 136 -0.54 12.37 13.20
C ALA A 136 -0.18 10.92 13.56
N LEU A 137 0.14 10.12 12.55
CA LEU A 137 0.58 8.73 12.70
C LEU A 137 2.08 8.65 12.48
N GLY A 138 2.81 8.02 13.41
CA GLY A 138 4.23 7.71 13.28
C GLY A 138 4.47 6.21 13.18
N PHE A 139 5.48 5.82 12.40
CA PHE A 139 5.93 4.44 12.28
C PHE A 139 7.37 4.32 12.76
N ILE A 140 7.66 3.28 13.54
CA ILE A 140 9.00 2.89 13.95
C ILE A 140 9.23 1.47 13.45
N GLU A 141 10.24 1.30 12.62
CA GLU A 141 10.67 0.01 12.09
C GLU A 141 12.14 -0.22 12.46
N THR A 142 12.45 -1.37 13.04
CA THR A 142 13.79 -1.71 13.50
C THR A 142 14.17 -3.12 13.06
N GLN A 143 15.47 -3.36 12.95
CA GLN A 143 15.98 -4.73 12.82
C GLN A 143 16.27 -5.30 14.21
N GLY A 144 15.48 -6.31 14.58
CA GLY A 144 15.62 -7.02 15.84
C GLY A 144 14.68 -6.51 16.96
N PHE A 145 14.31 -7.48 17.80
CA PHE A 145 13.32 -7.31 18.86
C PHE A 145 13.78 -6.32 19.96
N THR A 146 15.05 -6.39 20.36
CA THR A 146 15.58 -5.50 21.42
C THR A 146 15.56 -4.03 21.02
N ALA A 147 15.88 -3.73 19.74
CA ALA A 147 15.93 -2.37 19.24
C ALA A 147 14.55 -1.68 19.22
N VAL A 148 13.46 -2.44 19.01
CA VAL A 148 12.13 -1.85 19.02
C VAL A 148 11.71 -1.39 20.41
N PHE A 149 12.08 -2.11 21.46
CA PHE A 149 11.76 -1.69 22.84
C PHE A 149 12.48 -0.41 23.25
N GLU A 150 13.75 -0.28 22.90
CA GLU A 150 14.50 0.95 23.16
C GLU A 150 13.92 2.14 22.38
N ALA A 151 13.54 1.92 21.11
CA ALA A 151 12.92 2.95 20.29
C ALA A 151 11.55 3.40 20.86
N ILE A 152 10.71 2.46 21.32
CA ILE A 152 9.42 2.76 21.95
C ILE A 152 9.62 3.55 23.25
N ASP A 153 10.51 3.10 24.12
CA ASP A 153 10.80 3.81 25.39
C ASP A 153 11.28 5.24 25.13
N THR A 154 12.19 5.41 24.19
CA THR A 154 12.69 6.72 23.78
C THR A 154 11.58 7.60 23.21
N ALA A 155 10.74 7.09 22.34
CA ALA A 155 9.63 7.83 21.74
C ALA A 155 8.62 8.27 22.81
N CYS A 156 8.24 7.38 23.73
CA CYS A 156 7.30 7.69 24.81
C CYS A 156 7.86 8.78 25.76
N LYS A 157 9.15 8.72 26.08
CA LYS A 157 9.80 9.73 26.94
C LYS A 157 9.94 11.10 26.25
N ALA A 158 10.11 11.12 24.93
CA ALA A 158 10.22 12.35 24.16
C ALA A 158 8.87 13.05 23.95
N ALA A 159 7.75 12.34 24.06
CA ALA A 159 6.39 12.85 23.86
C ALA A 159 5.66 13.23 25.19
N SER A 160 6.34 13.20 26.33
CA SER A 160 5.80 13.42 27.68
C SER A 160 5.86 14.89 28.11
#